data_b37e394d3107ac304d081ecad2f442bd
#
_entry.id   b37e394d3107ac304d081ecad2f442bd
#
_cell.length_a   1.000
_cell.length_b   1.000
_cell.length_c   1.000
_cell.angle_alpha   90.00
_cell.angle_beta   90.00
_cell.angle_gamma   90.00
#
_symmetry.space_group_name_H-M   'P 1'
#
loop_
_entity.id
_entity.type
_entity.pdbx_description
1 polymer ?
#
loop_
_entity_poly.entity_id
_entity_poly.type
_entity_poly.pdbx_seq_one_letter_code
_entity_poly.pdbx_strand_id
1 'polypeptide(L)'
;MGKPKNRVENPGKLLKRLMDYIFRDYKFHCIIVFILIFVGVIANVQGTMFTRDLIDKYITPFLLSSDTPNFTPLAHAIGKVACFYGVGIVATYTYNRIMINVTQGMMMNMRNDLFSHMEKLPIKYFDTHAHGDIMSIYTNDIDTLRQMVSQSIPQIINSGFTIVSVFISMLILNIPLTAVTMVMVAIMIWGTKKAAGQSGKYFLEQQKNLGKVNGYIEEMMTGQKVVKVVCHEEESKTEFKKLNEDLFVSADRANTYANFLGPMNAQIGNISYVMCAIVGGALALNHVGGFTLGGLASFLTFNKSFSMPINQVSQQLNAIVMALAGAERIFTLLDEKVEVDEGYVTLVNAKEENGKLTESEKRTGRWAWKHTHQADASVDYVELKGNVVFDGVDFGYNDDKIVLHDVKLYAEPGQKIAFVGSTGAGKTTITNLINRFYDIQDGKIRYDGININKIKKADLRHSLGIVLQDTHLFTGTVKDNIRFGKLDATDEEIIAAAKLANADGFIRRLPEGYDTVITGDGANLSQGQRQLLAIARAAVADPPVLILDEATSSIDTRTERIIQESMDRLMHGRTTFVIAHRLSTVRNSDCIMVLEQGRIIERGTHDQLIEEKGKYYQLYTGNAISA
;
A
#
# COMPACT_ATOMS: atom_id res chain seq x y z
N MET A 1 -2.83 -18.89 7.33
CA MET A 1 -2.08 -17.80 7.99
C MET A 1 -0.60 -18.20 8.06
N GLY A 2 0.23 -17.68 7.16
CA GLY A 2 1.68 -17.88 7.19
C GLY A 2 2.29 -17.16 8.39
N LYS A 3 3.22 -17.80 9.09
CA LYS A 3 4.00 -17.17 10.17
C LYS A 3 4.63 -15.88 9.64
N PRO A 4 4.56 -14.75 10.34
CA PRO A 4 5.25 -13.54 9.91
C PRO A 4 6.75 -13.86 9.82
N LYS A 5 7.32 -13.75 8.62
CA LYS A 5 8.77 -13.81 8.40
C LYS A 5 9.40 -12.56 9.00
N ASN A 6 9.82 -12.63 10.25
CA ASN A 6 10.43 -11.51 10.99
C ASN A 6 11.89 -11.23 10.59
N ARG A 7 12.37 -11.67 9.44
CA ARG A 7 13.71 -11.34 8.92
C ARG A 7 13.62 -11.07 7.43
N VAL A 8 14.04 -9.86 7.03
CA VAL A 8 14.32 -9.49 5.64
C VAL A 8 15.25 -10.53 5.03
N GLU A 9 14.83 -11.19 3.96
CA GLU A 9 15.60 -12.34 3.39
C GLU A 9 17.00 -11.94 2.91
N ASN A 10 17.19 -10.71 2.38
CA ASN A 10 18.47 -10.20 1.90
C ASN A 10 18.60 -8.69 2.07
N PRO A 11 18.91 -8.19 3.30
CA PRO A 11 18.92 -6.75 3.57
C PRO A 11 19.90 -5.97 2.68
N GLY A 12 21.05 -6.56 2.31
CA GLY A 12 22.02 -5.90 1.44
C GLY A 12 21.53 -5.72 0.00
N LYS A 13 20.86 -6.73 -0.56
CA LYS A 13 20.28 -6.66 -1.91
C LYS A 13 19.14 -5.63 -1.96
N LEU A 14 18.33 -5.61 -0.91
CA LEU A 14 17.20 -4.67 -0.79
C LEU A 14 17.68 -3.23 -0.63
N LEU A 15 18.69 -3.01 0.22
CA LEU A 15 19.32 -1.69 0.37
C LEU A 15 19.94 -1.22 -0.95
N LYS A 16 20.63 -2.10 -1.67
CA LYS A 16 21.18 -1.78 -2.99
C LYS A 16 20.07 -1.35 -3.95
N ARG A 17 18.98 -2.12 -4.04
CA ARG A 17 17.83 -1.80 -4.92
C ARG A 17 17.21 -0.44 -4.57
N LEU A 18 17.07 -0.14 -3.29
CA LEU A 18 16.57 1.15 -2.84
C LEU A 18 17.53 2.29 -3.19
N MET A 19 18.84 2.08 -3.01
CA MET A 19 19.85 3.07 -3.40
C MET A 19 19.88 3.29 -4.91
N ASP A 20 19.77 2.21 -5.71
CA ASP A 20 19.66 2.31 -7.16
C ASP A 20 18.40 3.12 -7.59
N TYR A 21 17.27 2.93 -6.88
CA TYR A 21 16.04 3.71 -7.10
C TYR A 21 16.26 5.20 -6.83
N ILE A 22 16.92 5.55 -5.71
CA ILE A 22 17.23 6.94 -5.35
C ILE A 22 18.25 7.54 -6.35
N PHE A 23 19.29 6.78 -6.69
CA PHE A 23 20.36 7.26 -7.57
C PHE A 23 19.92 7.42 -9.03
N ARG A 24 18.87 6.75 -9.47
CA ARG A 24 18.30 6.93 -10.80
C ARG A 24 18.03 8.41 -11.10
N ASP A 25 17.39 9.11 -10.14
CA ASP A 25 16.93 10.48 -10.36
C ASP A 25 17.74 11.53 -9.56
N TYR A 26 18.40 11.13 -8.46
CA TYR A 26 19.01 12.06 -7.50
C TYR A 26 20.51 11.84 -7.24
N LYS A 27 21.22 11.16 -8.15
CA LYS A 27 22.65 10.83 -7.98
C LYS A 27 23.53 12.04 -7.63
N PHE A 28 23.40 13.14 -8.38
CA PHE A 28 24.20 14.35 -8.14
C PHE A 28 23.87 15.01 -6.80
N HIS A 29 22.59 15.03 -6.41
CA HIS A 29 22.16 15.56 -5.13
C HIS A 29 22.78 14.79 -3.96
N CYS A 30 22.79 13.46 -4.04
CA CYS A 30 23.39 12.60 -3.02
C CYS A 30 24.91 12.81 -2.89
N ILE A 31 25.62 13.01 -4.01
CA ILE A 31 27.06 13.32 -4.00
C ILE A 31 27.31 14.68 -3.32
N ILE A 32 26.54 15.70 -3.67
CA ILE A 32 26.65 17.03 -3.04
C ILE A 32 26.39 16.94 -1.54
N VAL A 33 25.35 16.21 -1.11
CA VAL A 33 25.03 15.97 0.31
C VAL A 33 26.20 15.33 1.02
N PHE A 34 26.81 14.30 0.43
CA PHE A 34 27.97 13.61 1.02
C PHE A 34 29.15 14.57 1.25
N ILE A 35 29.45 15.42 0.24
CA ILE A 35 30.51 16.44 0.34
C ILE A 35 30.18 17.48 1.42
N LEU A 36 28.93 17.96 1.45
CA LEU A 36 28.51 18.98 2.41
C LEU A 36 28.52 18.46 3.86
N ILE A 37 28.14 17.19 4.10
CA ILE A 37 28.27 16.56 5.42
C ILE A 37 29.75 16.52 5.83
N PHE A 38 30.65 16.10 4.91
CA PHE A 38 32.08 16.05 5.19
C PHE A 38 32.64 17.44 5.54
N VAL A 39 32.29 18.47 4.76
CA VAL A 39 32.68 19.86 5.04
C VAL A 39 32.18 20.32 6.41
N GLY A 40 30.94 20.04 6.74
CA GLY A 40 30.35 20.38 8.05
C GLY A 40 31.09 19.74 9.22
N VAL A 41 31.45 18.46 9.08
CA VAL A 41 32.19 17.73 10.12
C VAL A 41 33.62 18.32 10.29
N ILE A 42 34.33 18.57 9.19
CA ILE A 42 35.67 19.17 9.24
C ILE A 42 35.63 20.56 9.88
N ALA A 43 34.65 21.39 9.52
CA ALA A 43 34.46 22.70 10.12
C ALA A 43 34.28 22.63 11.66
N ASN A 44 33.51 21.65 12.12
CA ASN A 44 33.28 21.44 13.56
C ASN A 44 34.55 20.94 14.29
N VAL A 45 35.29 20.00 13.67
CA VAL A 45 36.57 19.48 14.20
C VAL A 45 37.62 20.60 14.31
N GLN A 46 37.72 21.46 13.30
CA GLN A 46 38.64 22.61 13.32
C GLN A 46 38.30 23.60 14.46
N GLY A 47 37.01 23.83 14.72
CA GLY A 47 36.60 24.64 15.87
C GLY A 47 37.06 24.07 17.23
N THR A 48 37.00 22.74 17.37
CA THR A 48 37.49 22.07 18.59
C THR A 48 39.03 22.08 18.67
N MET A 49 39.75 21.89 17.57
CA MET A 49 41.20 21.99 17.53
C MET A 49 41.70 23.41 17.86
N PHE A 50 40.94 24.43 17.47
CA PHE A 50 41.25 25.82 17.84
C PHE A 50 41.31 26.08 19.35
N THR A 51 40.59 25.35 20.18
CA THR A 51 40.67 25.44 21.64
C THR A 51 42.10 25.22 22.13
N ARG A 52 42.84 24.30 21.52
CA ARG A 52 44.28 24.13 21.81
C ARG A 52 45.06 25.39 21.46
N ASP A 53 44.92 25.87 20.24
CA ASP A 53 45.66 27.05 19.77
C ASP A 53 45.29 28.32 20.57
N LEU A 54 44.02 28.46 20.98
CA LEU A 54 43.56 29.54 21.81
C LEU A 54 44.29 29.56 23.16
N ILE A 55 44.39 28.43 23.84
CA ILE A 55 45.05 28.32 25.13
C ILE A 55 46.56 28.47 24.97
N ASP A 56 47.19 27.72 24.08
CA ASP A 56 48.65 27.61 23.99
C ASP A 56 49.30 28.82 23.33
N LYS A 57 48.68 29.42 22.30
CA LYS A 57 49.27 30.52 21.53
C LYS A 57 48.85 31.94 21.97
N TYR A 58 47.68 32.03 22.60
CA TYR A 58 47.11 33.33 22.96
C TYR A 58 46.96 33.53 24.46
N ILE A 59 46.32 32.60 25.20
CA ILE A 59 46.05 32.78 26.63
C ILE A 59 47.32 32.58 27.45
N THR A 60 48.02 31.46 27.30
CA THR A 60 49.22 31.14 28.11
C THR A 60 50.33 32.18 27.94
N PRO A 61 50.67 32.64 26.73
CA PRO A 61 51.70 33.72 26.57
C PRO A 61 51.27 35.05 27.22
N PHE A 62 49.96 35.40 27.16
CA PHE A 62 49.46 36.60 27.84
C PHE A 62 49.57 36.54 29.37
N LEU A 63 49.39 35.38 29.97
CA LEU A 63 49.53 35.16 31.39
C LEU A 63 50.99 35.21 31.88
N LEU A 64 51.94 34.89 31.01
CA LEU A 64 53.37 34.85 31.31
C LEU A 64 54.10 36.15 30.97
N SER A 65 53.53 37.02 30.11
CA SER A 65 54.11 38.31 29.75
C SER A 65 53.66 39.41 30.73
N SER A 66 54.62 40.32 31.07
CA SER A 66 54.31 41.53 31.85
C SER A 66 53.90 42.74 30.99
N ASP A 67 53.83 42.55 29.66
CA ASP A 67 53.45 43.58 28.71
C ASP A 67 51.95 43.74 28.53
N THR A 68 51.52 44.89 28.03
CA THR A 68 50.09 45.12 27.73
C THR A 68 49.61 44.15 26.63
N PRO A 69 48.55 43.37 26.88
CA PRO A 69 48.11 42.34 25.93
C PRO A 69 47.69 42.92 24.57
N ASN A 70 48.27 42.45 23.48
CA ASN A 70 47.81 42.75 22.12
C ASN A 70 46.77 41.74 21.64
N PHE A 71 45.49 42.14 21.61
CA PHE A 71 44.36 41.30 21.24
C PHE A 71 44.17 41.18 19.71
N THR A 72 44.88 41.90 18.87
CA THR A 72 44.70 41.89 17.40
C THR A 72 44.92 40.49 16.79
N PRO A 73 45.98 39.72 17.12
CA PRO A 73 46.17 38.36 16.62
C PRO A 73 45.07 37.40 17.05
N LEU A 74 44.57 37.55 18.30
CA LEU A 74 43.47 36.76 18.80
C LEU A 74 42.17 37.05 18.06
N ALA A 75 41.87 38.34 17.78
CA ALA A 75 40.69 38.73 17.03
C ALA A 75 40.69 38.12 15.59
N HIS A 76 41.85 38.15 14.92
CA HIS A 76 42.00 37.50 13.62
C HIS A 76 41.80 35.99 13.67
N ALA A 77 42.30 35.32 14.72
CA ALA A 77 42.15 33.88 14.89
C ALA A 77 40.67 33.50 15.18
N ILE A 78 39.99 34.25 16.01
CA ILE A 78 38.56 34.10 16.28
C ILE A 78 37.75 34.34 15.01
N GLY A 79 38.06 35.38 14.22
CA GLY A 79 37.42 35.66 12.95
C GLY A 79 37.55 34.49 11.96
N LYS A 80 38.75 33.88 11.88
CA LYS A 80 39.00 32.68 11.04
C LYS A 80 38.13 31.49 11.48
N VAL A 81 38.02 31.23 12.78
CA VAL A 81 37.19 30.13 13.31
C VAL A 81 35.70 30.41 13.11
N ALA A 82 35.28 31.66 13.30
CA ALA A 82 33.91 32.08 12.97
C ALA A 82 33.55 31.81 11.51
N CYS A 83 34.47 32.03 10.56
CA CYS A 83 34.28 31.67 9.17
C CYS A 83 34.12 30.16 8.97
N PHE A 84 34.92 29.31 9.64
CA PHE A 84 34.75 27.85 9.59
C PHE A 84 33.38 27.43 10.11
N TYR A 85 32.92 27.94 11.23
CA TYR A 85 31.58 27.66 11.75
C TYR A 85 30.51 28.18 10.79
N GLY A 86 30.67 29.37 10.19
CA GLY A 86 29.76 29.88 9.16
C GLY A 86 29.62 28.93 7.98
N VAL A 87 30.76 28.45 7.44
CA VAL A 87 30.77 27.43 6.38
C VAL A 87 30.08 26.14 6.83
N GLY A 88 30.32 25.68 8.05
CA GLY A 88 29.67 24.50 8.63
C GLY A 88 28.14 24.64 8.73
N ILE A 89 27.66 25.80 9.17
CA ILE A 89 26.23 26.12 9.26
C ILE A 89 25.59 26.11 7.88
N VAL A 90 26.20 26.81 6.90
CA VAL A 90 25.70 26.87 5.52
C VAL A 90 25.69 25.47 4.89
N ALA A 91 26.76 24.68 5.08
CA ALA A 91 26.83 23.31 4.60
C ALA A 91 25.72 22.43 5.19
N THR A 92 25.51 22.51 6.52
CA THR A 92 24.47 21.77 7.23
C THR A 92 23.06 22.16 6.77
N TYR A 93 22.79 23.45 6.64
CA TYR A 93 21.49 23.93 6.13
C TYR A 93 21.26 23.45 4.70
N THR A 94 22.26 23.58 3.85
CA THR A 94 22.14 23.23 2.43
C THR A 94 21.93 21.74 2.22
N TYR A 95 22.68 20.85 2.90
CA TYR A 95 22.47 19.43 2.73
C TYR A 95 21.09 18.98 3.25
N ASN A 96 20.63 19.54 4.38
CA ASN A 96 19.28 19.23 4.89
C ASN A 96 18.20 19.68 3.88
N ARG A 97 18.36 20.87 3.28
CA ARG A 97 17.42 21.38 2.25
C ARG A 97 17.38 20.47 1.00
N ILE A 98 18.56 20.02 0.56
CA ILE A 98 18.67 19.07 -0.56
C ILE A 98 18.01 17.75 -0.20
N MET A 99 18.26 17.21 1.00
CA MET A 99 17.66 15.93 1.44
C MET A 99 16.13 15.97 1.50
N ILE A 100 15.54 17.11 1.86
CA ILE A 100 14.09 17.28 1.80
C ILE A 100 13.60 17.09 0.35
N ASN A 101 14.24 17.75 -0.61
CA ASN A 101 13.85 17.64 -2.03
C ASN A 101 14.01 16.21 -2.56
N VAL A 102 15.16 15.56 -2.27
CA VAL A 102 15.43 14.17 -2.65
C VAL A 102 14.37 13.23 -2.07
N THR A 103 14.08 13.37 -0.78
CA THR A 103 13.14 12.48 -0.09
C THR A 103 11.72 12.67 -0.60
N GLN A 104 11.24 13.91 -0.73
CA GLN A 104 9.87 14.18 -1.21
C GLN A 104 9.69 13.76 -2.67
N GLY A 105 10.69 14.01 -3.51
CA GLY A 105 10.66 13.58 -4.91
C GLY A 105 10.68 12.05 -5.05
N MET A 106 11.52 11.36 -4.28
CA MET A 106 11.53 9.89 -4.22
C MET A 106 10.15 9.33 -3.80
N MET A 107 9.55 9.91 -2.75
CA MET A 107 8.22 9.47 -2.27
C MET A 107 7.14 9.69 -3.33
N MET A 108 7.15 10.82 -4.02
CA MET A 108 6.22 11.10 -5.10
C MET A 108 6.35 10.06 -6.21
N ASN A 109 7.57 9.82 -6.69
CA ASN A 109 7.83 8.83 -7.74
C ASN A 109 7.39 7.42 -7.31
N MET A 110 7.71 7.02 -6.07
CA MET A 110 7.35 5.70 -5.55
C MET A 110 5.83 5.51 -5.43
N ARG A 111 5.09 6.53 -4.99
CA ARG A 111 3.62 6.48 -4.96
C ARG A 111 3.03 6.39 -6.36
N ASN A 112 3.58 7.13 -7.31
CA ASN A 112 3.14 7.08 -8.71
C ASN A 112 3.42 5.70 -9.32
N ASP A 113 4.62 5.15 -9.11
CA ASP A 113 5.00 3.82 -9.61
C ASP A 113 4.11 2.73 -8.99
N LEU A 114 3.89 2.78 -7.66
CA LEU A 114 3.01 1.84 -6.96
C LEU A 114 1.57 1.93 -7.47
N PHE A 115 1.01 3.13 -7.60
CA PHE A 115 -0.36 3.30 -8.06
C PHE A 115 -0.52 2.84 -9.51
N SER A 116 0.40 3.23 -10.40
CA SER A 116 0.39 2.81 -11.80
C SER A 116 0.56 1.29 -11.95
N HIS A 117 1.30 0.65 -11.04
CA HIS A 117 1.45 -0.80 -11.05
C HIS A 117 0.20 -1.50 -10.50
N MET A 118 -0.37 -0.98 -9.40
CA MET A 118 -1.59 -1.49 -8.78
C MET A 118 -2.76 -1.55 -9.77
N GLU A 119 -2.95 -0.50 -10.57
CA GLU A 119 -4.00 -0.44 -11.61
C GLU A 119 -3.84 -1.52 -12.71
N LYS A 120 -2.65 -2.12 -12.82
CA LYS A 120 -2.37 -3.19 -13.80
C LYS A 120 -2.43 -4.60 -13.20
N LEU A 121 -2.65 -4.72 -11.89
CA LEU A 121 -2.71 -6.02 -11.24
C LEU A 121 -4.02 -6.76 -11.58
N PRO A 122 -3.98 -8.10 -11.65
CA PRO A 122 -5.18 -8.89 -11.83
C PRO A 122 -6.10 -8.82 -10.60
N ILE A 123 -7.40 -8.98 -10.79
CA ILE A 123 -8.40 -9.02 -9.70
C ILE A 123 -8.03 -10.06 -8.63
N LYS A 124 -7.43 -11.17 -9.01
CA LYS A 124 -6.93 -12.21 -8.08
C LYS A 124 -6.06 -11.63 -6.96
N TYR A 125 -5.28 -10.59 -7.24
CA TYR A 125 -4.45 -9.95 -6.23
C TYR A 125 -5.31 -9.31 -5.12
N PHE A 126 -6.35 -8.57 -5.51
CA PHE A 126 -7.26 -7.90 -4.59
C PHE A 126 -8.16 -8.88 -3.82
N ASP A 127 -8.54 -10.00 -4.44
CA ASP A 127 -9.34 -11.05 -3.79
C ASP A 127 -8.53 -11.82 -2.72
N THR A 128 -7.20 -11.86 -2.85
CA THR A 128 -6.31 -12.62 -1.96
C THR A 128 -5.60 -11.79 -0.91
N HIS A 129 -5.60 -10.46 -1.05
CA HIS A 129 -4.93 -9.53 -0.14
C HIS A 129 -5.94 -8.58 0.51
N ALA A 130 -5.80 -8.36 1.82
CA ALA A 130 -6.67 -7.42 2.52
C ALA A 130 -6.37 -5.97 2.07
N HIS A 131 -7.42 -5.18 1.78
CA HIS A 131 -7.27 -3.78 1.39
C HIS A 131 -6.48 -2.95 2.40
N GLY A 132 -6.62 -3.26 3.70
CA GLY A 132 -5.86 -2.61 4.78
C GLY A 132 -4.35 -2.86 4.69
N ASP A 133 -3.92 -4.05 4.26
CA ASP A 133 -2.51 -4.37 4.07
C ASP A 133 -1.92 -3.58 2.90
N ILE A 134 -2.65 -3.50 1.79
CA ILE A 134 -2.27 -2.69 0.62
C ILE A 134 -2.18 -1.21 1.01
N MET A 135 -3.17 -0.68 1.73
CA MET A 135 -3.18 0.71 2.19
C MET A 135 -2.02 1.01 3.15
N SER A 136 -1.63 0.03 3.99
CA SER A 136 -0.48 0.17 4.89
C SER A 136 0.84 0.35 4.14
N ILE A 137 0.98 -0.22 2.93
CA ILE A 137 2.16 0.01 2.06
C ILE A 137 2.23 1.50 1.65
N TYR A 138 1.10 2.10 1.25
CA TYR A 138 1.04 3.51 0.81
C TYR A 138 1.24 4.50 1.95
N THR A 139 0.84 4.16 3.17
CA THR A 139 0.89 5.06 4.34
C THR A 139 2.12 4.80 5.20
N ASN A 140 2.19 3.64 5.85
CA ASN A 140 3.19 3.33 6.86
C ASN A 140 4.56 3.00 6.26
N ASP A 141 4.60 2.16 5.21
CA ASP A 141 5.88 1.69 4.66
C ASP A 141 6.63 2.79 3.93
N ILE A 142 5.91 3.60 3.15
CA ILE A 142 6.51 4.78 2.49
C ILE A 142 7.01 5.78 3.54
N ASP A 143 6.30 5.97 4.66
CA ASP A 143 6.75 6.91 5.71
C ASP A 143 7.99 6.42 6.45
N THR A 144 8.11 5.11 6.72
CA THR A 144 9.34 4.53 7.28
C THR A 144 10.54 4.70 6.35
N LEU A 145 10.33 4.57 5.02
CA LEU A 145 11.36 4.88 4.02
C LEU A 145 11.73 6.37 4.02
N ARG A 146 10.75 7.25 4.14
CA ARG A 146 10.99 8.69 4.27
C ARG A 146 11.93 8.97 5.44
N GLN A 147 11.64 8.42 6.61
CA GLN A 147 12.47 8.60 7.80
C GLN A 147 13.89 8.07 7.60
N MET A 148 14.04 6.90 6.99
CA MET A 148 15.36 6.33 6.70
C MET A 148 16.17 7.22 5.75
N VAL A 149 15.59 7.67 4.64
CA VAL A 149 16.29 8.45 3.62
C VAL A 149 16.58 9.87 4.11
N SER A 150 15.59 10.54 4.77
CA SER A 150 15.76 11.94 5.21
C SER A 150 16.64 12.10 6.45
N GLN A 151 16.65 11.11 7.35
CA GLN A 151 17.28 11.24 8.65
C GLN A 151 18.35 10.17 8.90
N SER A 152 18.00 8.87 8.75
CA SER A 152 18.89 7.79 9.19
C SER A 152 20.16 7.69 8.35
N ILE A 153 20.06 7.75 7.02
CA ILE A 153 21.23 7.68 6.12
C ILE A 153 22.16 8.87 6.33
N PRO A 154 21.69 10.14 6.26
CA PRO A 154 22.56 11.30 6.51
C PRO A 154 23.19 11.29 7.90
N GLN A 155 22.44 10.88 8.95
CA GLN A 155 22.93 10.80 10.31
C GLN A 155 24.04 9.75 10.48
N ILE A 156 23.92 8.58 9.86
CA ILE A 156 24.97 7.55 9.88
C ILE A 156 26.22 8.03 9.16
N ILE A 157 26.08 8.66 7.99
CA ILE A 157 27.20 9.24 7.26
C ILE A 157 27.90 10.32 8.10
N ASN A 158 27.13 11.23 8.68
CA ASN A 158 27.64 12.29 9.55
C ASN A 158 28.37 11.72 10.77
N SER A 159 27.77 10.74 11.46
CA SER A 159 28.38 10.06 12.61
C SER A 159 29.65 9.31 12.21
N GLY A 160 29.67 8.63 11.06
CA GLY A 160 30.85 7.96 10.55
C GLY A 160 32.01 8.94 10.30
N PHE A 161 31.77 10.06 9.61
CA PHE A 161 32.78 11.09 9.42
C PHE A 161 33.25 11.71 10.73
N THR A 162 32.31 11.97 11.66
CA THR A 162 32.65 12.54 12.98
C THR A 162 33.55 11.60 13.76
N ILE A 163 33.20 10.31 13.87
CA ILE A 163 34.01 9.30 14.58
C ILE A 163 35.42 9.24 13.98
N VAL A 164 35.55 9.13 12.64
CA VAL A 164 36.86 9.05 11.97
C VAL A 164 37.67 10.33 12.17
N SER A 165 37.07 11.50 11.97
CA SER A 165 37.78 12.77 12.09
C SER A 165 38.21 13.08 13.52
N VAL A 166 37.34 12.81 14.52
CA VAL A 166 37.66 12.97 15.93
C VAL A 166 38.75 11.98 16.36
N PHE A 167 38.67 10.71 15.93
CA PHE A 167 39.69 9.71 16.22
C PHE A 167 41.07 10.11 15.70
N ILE A 168 41.14 10.57 14.43
CA ILE A 168 42.40 11.08 13.85
C ILE A 168 42.91 12.28 14.64
N SER A 169 42.03 13.23 15.01
CA SER A 169 42.42 14.41 15.79
C SER A 169 42.95 14.04 17.19
N MET A 170 42.34 13.04 17.83
CA MET A 170 42.82 12.52 19.12
C MET A 170 44.20 11.86 19.03
N LEU A 171 44.46 11.10 17.97
CA LEU A 171 45.78 10.51 17.69
C LEU A 171 46.85 11.57 17.48
N ILE A 172 46.53 12.65 16.76
CA ILE A 172 47.43 13.78 16.52
C ILE A 172 47.76 14.52 17.84
N LEU A 173 46.77 14.62 18.73
CA LEU A 173 46.95 15.31 20.01
C LEU A 173 47.78 14.50 21.01
N ASN A 174 47.40 13.21 21.23
CA ASN A 174 48.12 12.34 22.19
C ASN A 174 47.70 10.86 22.02
N ILE A 175 48.62 10.00 21.61
CA ILE A 175 48.39 8.58 21.41
C ILE A 175 48.04 7.80 22.70
N PRO A 176 48.77 7.96 23.83
CA PRO A 176 48.42 7.31 25.10
C PRO A 176 47.01 7.59 25.59
N LEU A 177 46.57 8.86 25.54
CA LEU A 177 45.20 9.24 25.95
C LEU A 177 44.15 8.67 24.99
N THR A 178 44.46 8.60 23.70
CA THR A 178 43.59 7.94 22.71
C THR A 178 43.40 6.47 23.04
N ALA A 179 44.46 5.76 23.45
CA ALA A 179 44.34 4.37 23.87
C ALA A 179 43.43 4.20 25.10
N VAL A 180 43.52 5.09 26.10
CA VAL A 180 42.59 5.09 27.24
C VAL A 180 41.15 5.27 26.79
N THR A 181 40.90 6.23 25.92
CA THR A 181 39.56 6.48 25.39
C THR A 181 39.01 5.26 24.63
N MET A 182 39.84 4.61 23.80
CA MET A 182 39.43 3.43 23.04
C MET A 182 39.07 2.24 23.93
N VAL A 183 39.76 2.03 25.05
CA VAL A 183 39.39 1.03 26.05
C VAL A 183 38.01 1.33 26.64
N MET A 184 37.76 2.58 26.99
CA MET A 184 36.46 2.99 27.54
C MET A 184 35.32 2.85 26.51
N VAL A 185 35.59 3.17 25.25
CA VAL A 185 34.64 2.95 24.15
C VAL A 185 34.35 1.45 23.95
N ALA A 186 35.35 0.59 24.04
CA ALA A 186 35.14 -0.86 23.96
C ALA A 186 34.24 -1.38 25.10
N ILE A 187 34.45 -0.87 26.34
CA ILE A 187 33.58 -1.16 27.48
C ILE A 187 32.15 -0.68 27.24
N MET A 188 31.99 0.54 26.70
CA MET A 188 30.70 1.13 26.36
C MET A 188 29.96 0.27 25.31
N ILE A 189 30.62 -0.13 24.21
CA ILE A 189 30.05 -0.98 23.16
C ILE A 189 29.63 -2.34 23.72
N TRP A 190 30.46 -2.96 24.55
CA TRP A 190 30.17 -4.24 25.19
C TRP A 190 28.93 -4.14 26.11
N GLY A 191 28.86 -3.12 26.97
CA GLY A 191 27.71 -2.86 27.84
C GLY A 191 26.42 -2.60 27.05
N THR A 192 26.52 -1.75 26.04
CA THR A 192 25.39 -1.45 25.12
C THR A 192 24.87 -2.70 24.43
N LYS A 193 25.77 -3.55 23.90
CA LYS A 193 25.38 -4.82 23.22
C LYS A 193 24.64 -5.75 24.18
N LYS A 194 25.09 -5.87 25.43
CA LYS A 194 24.47 -6.73 26.45
C LYS A 194 23.07 -6.20 26.84
N ALA A 195 22.94 -4.92 27.11
CA ALA A 195 21.68 -4.30 27.51
C ALA A 195 20.67 -4.24 26.34
N ALA A 196 21.12 -3.91 25.13
CA ALA A 196 20.27 -3.89 23.94
C ALA A 196 19.74 -5.31 23.59
N GLY A 197 20.53 -6.36 23.81
CA GLY A 197 20.08 -7.74 23.61
C GLY A 197 18.91 -8.13 24.52
N GLN A 198 18.95 -7.71 25.78
CA GLN A 198 17.85 -7.94 26.74
C GLN A 198 16.61 -7.07 26.39
N SER A 199 16.83 -5.80 26.09
CA SER A 199 15.74 -4.90 25.65
C SER A 199 15.01 -5.47 24.43
N GLY A 200 15.74 -5.92 23.41
CA GLY A 200 15.14 -6.49 22.18
C GLY A 200 14.25 -7.70 22.44
N LYS A 201 14.63 -8.59 23.39
CA LYS A 201 13.80 -9.72 23.77
C LYS A 201 12.45 -9.28 24.34
N TYR A 202 12.47 -8.34 25.28
CA TYR A 202 11.24 -7.86 25.91
C TYR A 202 10.40 -6.97 24.99
N PHE A 203 11.01 -6.26 24.03
CA PHE A 203 10.25 -5.55 23.01
C PHE A 203 9.46 -6.50 22.09
N LEU A 204 10.01 -7.65 21.73
CA LEU A 204 9.28 -8.68 20.98
C LEU A 204 8.08 -9.21 21.78
N GLU A 205 8.26 -9.43 23.08
CA GLU A 205 7.18 -9.87 23.98
C GLU A 205 6.10 -8.79 24.13
N GLN A 206 6.50 -7.54 24.30
CA GLN A 206 5.60 -6.37 24.31
C GLN A 206 4.78 -6.27 23.04
N GLN A 207 5.41 -6.41 21.85
CA GLN A 207 4.69 -6.37 20.57
C GLN A 207 3.67 -7.50 20.46
N LYS A 208 4.00 -8.71 20.92
CA LYS A 208 3.08 -9.84 20.95
C LYS A 208 1.88 -9.55 21.86
N ASN A 209 2.11 -9.00 23.06
CA ASN A 209 1.04 -8.69 24.00
C ASN A 209 0.20 -7.49 23.54
N LEU A 210 0.81 -6.48 22.91
CA LEU A 210 0.10 -5.37 22.26
C LEU A 210 -0.84 -5.88 21.17
N GLY A 211 -0.38 -6.84 20.35
CA GLY A 211 -1.22 -7.48 19.34
C GLY A 211 -2.43 -8.19 19.93
N LYS A 212 -2.28 -8.87 21.10
CA LYS A 212 -3.42 -9.50 21.79
C LYS A 212 -4.42 -8.47 22.32
N VAL A 213 -3.92 -7.38 22.94
CA VAL A 213 -4.77 -6.29 23.46
C VAL A 213 -5.54 -5.64 22.32
N ASN A 214 -4.88 -5.31 21.21
CA ASN A 214 -5.53 -4.70 20.06
C ASN A 214 -6.57 -5.63 19.43
N GLY A 215 -6.25 -6.91 19.25
CA GLY A 215 -7.22 -7.90 18.73
C GLY A 215 -8.44 -8.05 19.62
N TYR A 216 -8.26 -8.05 20.95
CA TYR A 216 -9.37 -8.09 21.89
C TYR A 216 -10.23 -6.82 21.84
N ILE A 217 -9.60 -5.64 21.71
CA ILE A 217 -10.34 -4.36 21.55
C ILE A 217 -11.20 -4.42 20.28
N GLU A 218 -10.62 -4.83 19.14
CA GLU A 218 -11.31 -4.94 17.86
C GLU A 218 -12.50 -5.92 17.94
N GLU A 219 -12.31 -7.09 18.57
CA GLU A 219 -13.34 -8.08 18.79
C GLU A 219 -14.50 -7.52 19.63
N MET A 220 -14.18 -6.87 20.77
CA MET A 220 -15.19 -6.27 21.64
C MET A 220 -15.90 -5.09 20.99
N MET A 221 -15.21 -4.25 20.23
CA MET A 221 -15.83 -3.14 19.49
C MET A 221 -16.80 -3.66 18.43
N THR A 222 -16.40 -4.66 17.65
CA THR A 222 -17.24 -5.29 16.62
C THR A 222 -18.43 -5.99 17.24
N GLY A 223 -18.20 -6.73 18.34
CA GLY A 223 -19.22 -7.47 19.09
C GLY A 223 -20.00 -6.66 20.14
N GLN A 224 -19.82 -5.32 20.23
CA GLN A 224 -20.34 -4.50 21.32
C GLN A 224 -21.84 -4.65 21.54
N LYS A 225 -22.64 -4.79 20.46
CA LYS A 225 -24.08 -5.03 20.58
C LYS A 225 -24.39 -6.35 21.27
N VAL A 226 -23.62 -7.39 21.00
CA VAL A 226 -23.78 -8.71 21.64
C VAL A 226 -23.41 -8.63 23.12
N VAL A 227 -22.24 -8.04 23.43
CA VAL A 227 -21.80 -7.84 24.83
C VAL A 227 -22.85 -7.12 25.64
N LYS A 228 -23.49 -6.07 25.08
CA LYS A 228 -24.57 -5.32 25.74
C LYS A 228 -25.84 -6.13 25.94
N VAL A 229 -26.27 -6.91 24.94
CA VAL A 229 -27.50 -7.72 25.02
C VAL A 229 -27.36 -8.85 26.02
N VAL A 230 -26.18 -9.48 26.13
CA VAL A 230 -25.93 -10.56 27.08
C VAL A 230 -25.39 -10.08 28.43
N CYS A 231 -25.22 -8.77 28.64
CA CYS A 231 -24.73 -8.13 29.88
C CYS A 231 -23.37 -8.67 30.37
N HIS A 232 -22.42 -8.90 29.41
CA HIS A 232 -21.07 -9.44 29.73
C HIS A 232 -20.00 -8.38 29.86
N GLU A 233 -20.33 -7.10 30.19
CA GLU A 233 -19.36 -5.98 30.27
C GLU A 233 -18.30 -6.21 31.36
N GLU A 234 -18.68 -6.76 32.52
CA GLU A 234 -17.75 -6.96 33.64
C GLU A 234 -16.74 -8.09 33.35
N GLU A 235 -17.18 -9.16 32.68
CA GLU A 235 -16.30 -10.23 32.24
C GLU A 235 -15.32 -9.72 31.19
N SER A 236 -15.81 -8.95 30.19
CA SER A 236 -14.99 -8.33 29.16
C SER A 236 -13.94 -7.39 29.76
N LYS A 237 -14.30 -6.58 30.77
CA LYS A 237 -13.36 -5.72 31.50
C LYS A 237 -12.30 -6.52 32.24
N THR A 238 -12.71 -7.64 32.84
CA THR A 238 -11.78 -8.49 33.62
C THR A 238 -10.74 -9.14 32.71
N GLU A 239 -11.14 -9.68 31.57
CA GLU A 239 -10.20 -10.26 30.60
C GLU A 239 -9.31 -9.18 29.96
N PHE A 240 -9.88 -8.02 29.62
CA PHE A 240 -9.07 -6.88 29.14
C PHE A 240 -8.01 -6.48 30.15
N LYS A 241 -8.36 -6.38 31.44
CA LYS A 241 -7.42 -6.00 32.50
C LYS A 241 -6.26 -6.99 32.60
N LYS A 242 -6.51 -8.28 32.47
CA LYS A 242 -5.47 -9.32 32.46
C LYS A 242 -4.52 -9.17 31.26
N LEU A 243 -5.07 -8.99 30.05
CA LEU A 243 -4.28 -8.80 28.84
C LEU A 243 -3.43 -7.50 28.92
N ASN A 244 -4.01 -6.44 29.50
CA ASN A 244 -3.33 -5.16 29.67
C ASN A 244 -2.24 -5.23 30.74
N GLU A 245 -2.40 -6.05 31.80
CA GLU A 245 -1.37 -6.31 32.79
C GLU A 245 -0.18 -7.07 32.17
N ASP A 246 -0.43 -8.08 31.35
CA ASP A 246 0.62 -8.79 30.60
C ASP A 246 1.41 -7.83 29.69
N LEU A 247 0.70 -6.91 29.04
CA LEU A 247 1.31 -5.85 28.22
C LEU A 247 2.14 -4.91 29.09
N PHE A 248 1.61 -4.46 30.23
CA PHE A 248 2.32 -3.58 31.16
C PHE A 248 3.64 -4.20 31.62
N VAL A 249 3.61 -5.46 32.09
CA VAL A 249 4.83 -6.14 32.59
C VAL A 249 5.89 -6.28 31.50
N SER A 250 5.49 -6.62 30.28
CA SER A 250 6.43 -6.74 29.17
C SER A 250 6.96 -5.38 28.70
N ALA A 251 6.12 -4.35 28.68
CA ALA A 251 6.48 -2.98 28.32
C ALA A 251 7.40 -2.35 29.38
N ASP A 252 7.11 -2.52 30.67
CA ASP A 252 7.95 -2.04 31.77
C ASP A 252 9.37 -2.60 31.66
N ARG A 253 9.52 -3.93 31.50
CA ARG A 253 10.82 -4.57 31.34
C ARG A 253 11.54 -4.08 30.09
N ALA A 254 10.86 -4.00 28.93
CA ALA A 254 11.45 -3.53 27.69
C ALA A 254 12.00 -2.11 27.83
N ASN A 255 11.20 -1.20 28.39
CA ASN A 255 11.56 0.19 28.57
C ASN A 255 12.61 0.40 29.67
N THR A 256 12.59 -0.40 30.73
CA THR A 256 13.62 -0.36 31.78
C THR A 256 15.02 -0.60 31.17
N TYR A 257 15.20 -1.65 30.37
CA TYR A 257 16.48 -1.90 29.71
C TYR A 257 16.82 -0.85 28.65
N ALA A 258 15.84 -0.37 27.88
CA ALA A 258 16.06 0.64 26.85
C ALA A 258 16.48 1.99 27.46
N ASN A 259 15.78 2.44 28.51
CA ASN A 259 16.05 3.71 29.17
C ASN A 259 17.32 3.70 30.04
N PHE A 260 17.78 2.52 30.44
CA PHE A 260 19.06 2.39 31.17
C PHE A 260 20.28 2.64 30.26
N LEU A 261 20.18 2.40 28.94
CA LEU A 261 21.29 2.54 27.98
C LEU A 261 21.85 3.98 27.94
N GLY A 262 20.97 4.98 27.87
CA GLY A 262 21.39 6.38 27.81
C GLY A 262 22.25 6.82 29.01
N PRO A 263 21.72 6.72 30.26
CA PRO A 263 22.46 7.02 31.47
C PRO A 263 23.74 6.22 31.64
N MET A 264 23.70 4.89 31.34
CA MET A 264 24.90 4.03 31.42
C MET A 264 26.01 4.55 30.51
N ASN A 265 25.71 4.83 29.25
CA ASN A 265 26.70 5.32 28.29
C ASN A 265 27.21 6.73 28.68
N ALA A 266 26.35 7.60 29.20
CA ALA A 266 26.74 8.90 29.68
C ALA A 266 27.73 8.81 30.87
N GLN A 267 27.49 7.88 31.83
CA GLN A 267 28.38 7.69 32.95
C GLN A 267 29.72 7.05 32.55
N ILE A 268 29.72 6.09 31.65
CA ILE A 268 30.97 5.54 31.07
C ILE A 268 31.76 6.65 30.37
N GLY A 269 31.08 7.53 29.62
CA GLY A 269 31.69 8.71 29.00
C GLY A 269 32.27 9.71 30.03
N ASN A 270 31.58 9.94 31.14
CA ASN A 270 32.08 10.79 32.24
C ASN A 270 33.29 10.17 32.93
N ILE A 271 33.28 8.86 33.17
CA ILE A 271 34.44 8.13 33.72
C ILE A 271 35.64 8.25 32.77
N SER A 272 35.41 8.05 31.46
CA SER A 272 36.43 8.25 30.41
C SER A 272 37.01 9.67 30.46
N TYR A 273 36.16 10.69 30.60
CA TYR A 273 36.57 12.10 30.72
C TYR A 273 37.45 12.32 31.94
N VAL A 274 37.06 11.81 33.12
CA VAL A 274 37.83 11.94 34.38
C VAL A 274 39.18 11.22 34.27
N MET A 275 39.19 9.99 33.72
CA MET A 275 40.43 9.24 33.49
C MET A 275 41.39 10.01 32.57
N CYS A 276 40.87 10.55 31.47
CA CYS A 276 41.67 11.35 30.54
C CYS A 276 42.13 12.68 31.18
N ALA A 277 41.31 13.30 32.04
CA ALA A 277 41.71 14.51 32.74
C ALA A 277 42.87 14.26 33.74
N ILE A 278 42.79 13.16 34.50
CA ILE A 278 43.87 12.81 35.48
C ILE A 278 45.16 12.43 34.73
N VAL A 279 45.09 11.48 33.81
CA VAL A 279 46.25 11.02 33.04
C VAL A 279 46.82 12.15 32.18
N GLY A 280 45.94 12.86 31.47
CA GLY A 280 46.36 13.97 30.61
C GLY A 280 46.89 15.16 31.36
N GLY A 281 46.36 15.46 32.56
CA GLY A 281 46.89 16.46 33.45
C GLY A 281 48.32 16.12 33.91
N ALA A 282 48.55 14.86 34.32
CA ALA A 282 49.88 14.39 34.66
C ALA A 282 50.88 14.48 33.47
N LEU A 283 50.44 14.13 32.27
CA LEU A 283 51.27 14.22 31.04
C LEU A 283 51.58 15.69 30.67
N ALA A 284 50.60 16.58 30.82
CA ALA A 284 50.74 18.01 30.49
C ALA A 284 51.66 18.73 31.50
N LEU A 285 51.53 18.44 32.83
CA LEU A 285 52.38 19.02 33.85
C LEU A 285 53.84 18.57 33.78
N ASN A 286 54.07 17.34 33.36
CA ASN A 286 55.43 16.79 33.16
C ASN A 286 55.97 17.01 31.73
N HIS A 287 55.24 17.75 30.88
CA HIS A 287 55.59 18.02 29.48
C HIS A 287 55.95 16.78 28.66
N VAL A 288 55.38 15.62 28.98
CA VAL A 288 55.67 14.36 28.32
C VAL A 288 55.23 14.41 26.86
N GLY A 289 56.19 14.24 25.91
CA GLY A 289 55.91 14.30 24.49
C GLY A 289 55.46 15.70 23.97
N GLY A 290 55.77 16.78 24.72
CA GLY A 290 55.35 18.12 24.32
C GLY A 290 53.83 18.39 24.46
N PHE A 291 53.11 17.56 25.22
CA PHE A 291 51.67 17.72 25.46
C PHE A 291 51.39 18.93 26.35
N THR A 292 50.44 19.76 25.94
CA THR A 292 50.14 21.08 26.56
C THR A 292 48.78 21.09 27.24
N LEU A 293 48.51 22.12 28.05
CA LEU A 293 47.20 22.35 28.68
C LEU A 293 46.10 22.61 27.64
N GLY A 294 46.44 23.33 26.57
CA GLY A 294 45.50 23.53 25.45
C GLY A 294 45.22 22.22 24.69
N GLY A 295 46.26 21.39 24.52
CA GLY A 295 46.11 20.05 23.99
C GLY A 295 45.16 19.16 24.84
N LEU A 296 45.30 19.23 26.18
CA LEU A 296 44.41 18.54 27.10
C LEU A 296 42.95 19.03 26.98
N ALA A 297 42.71 20.34 26.94
CA ALA A 297 41.38 20.92 26.84
C ALA A 297 40.69 20.48 25.55
N SER A 298 41.39 20.51 24.40
CA SER A 298 40.86 20.00 23.11
C SER A 298 40.61 18.50 23.17
N PHE A 299 41.52 17.72 23.76
CA PHE A 299 41.37 16.26 23.88
C PHE A 299 40.16 15.89 24.72
N LEU A 300 39.91 16.54 25.84
CA LEU A 300 38.72 16.32 26.67
C LEU A 300 37.42 16.67 25.96
N THR A 301 37.44 17.71 25.12
CA THR A 301 36.29 18.07 24.27
C THR A 301 36.02 17.00 23.22
N PHE A 302 37.08 16.48 22.57
CA PHE A 302 36.94 15.37 21.64
C PHE A 302 36.48 14.07 22.29
N ASN A 303 36.98 13.75 23.49
CA ASN A 303 36.54 12.57 24.25
C ASN A 303 35.01 12.61 24.48
N LYS A 304 34.50 13.77 24.90
CA LYS A 304 33.06 13.96 25.10
C LYS A 304 32.26 13.90 23.81
N SER A 305 32.80 14.45 22.70
CA SER A 305 32.18 14.45 21.39
C SER A 305 32.18 13.07 20.71
N PHE A 306 33.04 12.14 21.13
CA PHE A 306 33.19 10.81 20.55
C PHE A 306 32.04 9.85 20.92
N SER A 307 31.47 9.99 22.12
CA SER A 307 30.41 9.09 22.62
C SER A 307 29.05 9.34 21.97
N MET A 308 28.76 10.57 21.56
CA MET A 308 27.45 10.97 21.03
C MET A 308 27.12 10.29 19.67
N PRO A 309 28.02 10.28 18.68
CA PRO A 309 27.78 9.62 17.40
C PRO A 309 27.51 8.11 17.51
N ILE A 310 28.14 7.43 18.46
CA ILE A 310 27.94 5.99 18.70
C ILE A 310 26.49 5.71 19.13
N ASN A 311 25.96 6.54 20.04
CA ASN A 311 24.57 6.42 20.46
C ASN A 311 23.59 6.73 19.31
N GLN A 312 23.89 7.74 18.50
CA GLN A 312 23.08 8.13 17.34
C GLN A 312 23.00 6.99 16.32
N VAL A 313 24.12 6.37 15.96
CA VAL A 313 24.15 5.20 15.06
C VAL A 313 23.31 4.06 15.61
N SER A 314 23.40 3.78 16.90
CA SER A 314 22.63 2.69 17.54
C SER A 314 21.12 2.93 17.46
N GLN A 315 20.65 4.17 17.61
CA GLN A 315 19.24 4.54 17.47
C GLN A 315 18.75 4.40 16.01
N GLN A 316 19.58 4.78 15.03
CA GLN A 316 19.23 4.70 13.62
C GLN A 316 19.16 3.27 13.07
N LEU A 317 19.83 2.31 13.69
CA LEU A 317 19.78 0.90 13.24
C LEU A 317 18.37 0.34 13.26
N ASN A 318 17.57 0.64 14.30
CA ASN A 318 16.19 0.18 14.38
C ASN A 318 15.32 0.80 13.28
N ALA A 319 15.46 2.10 13.02
CA ALA A 319 14.74 2.79 11.96
C ALA A 319 15.06 2.20 10.58
N ILE A 320 16.33 1.85 10.34
CA ILE A 320 16.76 1.18 9.09
C ILE A 320 16.14 -0.21 8.95
N VAL A 321 16.13 -1.02 10.02
CA VAL A 321 15.52 -2.36 9.96
C VAL A 321 14.03 -2.27 9.64
N MET A 322 13.31 -1.35 10.28
CA MET A 322 11.89 -1.11 10.00
C MET A 322 11.66 -0.63 8.55
N ALA A 323 12.47 0.30 8.08
CA ALA A 323 12.38 0.81 6.72
C ALA A 323 12.71 -0.27 5.67
N LEU A 324 13.68 -1.15 5.93
CA LEU A 324 13.97 -2.28 5.03
C LEU A 324 12.81 -3.28 4.98
N ALA A 325 12.14 -3.54 6.09
CA ALA A 325 10.93 -4.38 6.09
C ALA A 325 9.79 -3.73 5.27
N GLY A 326 9.60 -2.42 5.40
CA GLY A 326 8.68 -1.66 4.55
C GLY A 326 9.06 -1.68 3.07
N ALA A 327 10.36 -1.49 2.77
CA ALA A 327 10.88 -1.59 1.40
C ALA A 327 10.65 -2.98 0.78
N GLU A 328 10.79 -4.05 1.56
CA GLU A 328 10.51 -5.42 1.09
C GLU A 328 9.06 -5.56 0.63
N ARG A 329 8.09 -5.06 1.41
CA ARG A 329 6.68 -5.08 1.03
C ARG A 329 6.38 -4.22 -0.19
N ILE A 330 6.94 -3.01 -0.25
CA ILE A 330 6.82 -2.11 -1.40
C ILE A 330 7.34 -2.78 -2.67
N PHE A 331 8.54 -3.33 -2.64
CA PHE A 331 9.12 -3.97 -3.81
C PHE A 331 8.45 -5.30 -4.15
N THR A 332 7.91 -6.03 -3.18
CA THR A 332 7.09 -7.21 -3.44
C THR A 332 5.85 -6.84 -4.24
N LEU A 333 5.14 -5.77 -3.85
CA LEU A 333 4.01 -5.27 -4.62
C LEU A 333 4.41 -4.82 -6.04
N LEU A 334 5.53 -4.13 -6.20
CA LEU A 334 6.04 -3.70 -7.52
C LEU A 334 6.53 -4.86 -8.40
N ASP A 335 6.84 -6.01 -7.81
CA ASP A 335 7.30 -7.21 -8.53
C ASP A 335 6.15 -8.18 -8.82
N GLU A 336 4.93 -7.93 -8.31
CA GLU A 336 3.76 -8.73 -8.64
C GLU A 336 3.48 -8.71 -10.13
N LYS A 337 3.03 -9.85 -10.64
CA LYS A 337 2.77 -9.99 -12.07
C LYS A 337 1.54 -9.17 -12.47
N VAL A 338 1.72 -8.29 -13.43
CA VAL A 338 0.62 -7.54 -14.04
C VAL A 338 -0.33 -8.46 -14.79
N GLU A 339 -1.56 -8.03 -15.00
CA GLU A 339 -2.53 -8.76 -15.81
C GLU A 339 -2.00 -8.91 -17.24
N VAL A 340 -1.87 -10.16 -17.71
CA VAL A 340 -1.43 -10.46 -19.07
C VAL A 340 -2.62 -10.38 -20.02
N ASP A 341 -2.45 -9.68 -21.13
CA ASP A 341 -3.43 -9.62 -22.22
C ASP A 341 -2.76 -9.92 -23.57
N GLU A 342 -2.97 -11.15 -24.06
CA GLU A 342 -2.48 -11.61 -25.36
C GLU A 342 -3.55 -11.50 -26.46
N GLY A 343 -4.66 -10.82 -26.17
CA GLY A 343 -5.74 -10.59 -27.12
C GLY A 343 -5.31 -9.72 -28.29
N TYR A 344 -5.77 -10.08 -29.48
CA TYR A 344 -5.50 -9.34 -30.73
C TYR A 344 -6.78 -8.96 -31.49
N VAL A 345 -7.93 -9.48 -31.09
CA VAL A 345 -9.25 -9.08 -31.59
C VAL A 345 -9.69 -7.82 -30.84
N THR A 346 -10.10 -6.80 -31.58
CA THR A 346 -10.49 -5.49 -31.03
C THR A 346 -11.95 -5.17 -31.32
N LEU A 347 -12.56 -4.35 -30.47
CA LEU A 347 -13.92 -3.85 -30.68
C LEU A 347 -13.88 -2.54 -31.47
N VAL A 348 -14.65 -2.46 -32.55
CA VAL A 348 -14.72 -1.27 -33.41
C VAL A 348 -16.16 -0.87 -33.71
N ASN A 349 -16.38 0.42 -34.01
CA ASN A 349 -17.64 0.85 -34.57
C ASN A 349 -17.80 0.30 -35.99
N ALA A 350 -18.96 -0.25 -36.28
CA ALA A 350 -19.22 -0.90 -37.57
C ALA A 350 -20.34 -0.19 -38.32
N LYS A 351 -20.23 -0.20 -39.68
CA LYS A 351 -21.28 0.17 -40.60
C LYS A 351 -21.46 -0.93 -41.62
N GLU A 352 -22.64 -1.04 -42.19
CA GLU A 352 -22.94 -2.00 -43.23
C GLU A 352 -22.82 -1.32 -44.61
N GLU A 353 -21.91 -1.82 -45.44
CA GLU A 353 -21.71 -1.38 -46.82
C GLU A 353 -21.80 -2.58 -47.75
N ASN A 354 -22.73 -2.54 -48.68
CA ASN A 354 -22.97 -3.60 -49.67
C ASN A 354 -23.18 -5.02 -49.04
N GLY A 355 -23.88 -5.07 -47.89
CA GLY A 355 -24.14 -6.33 -47.17
C GLY A 355 -22.93 -6.89 -46.39
N LYS A 356 -21.85 -6.13 -46.26
CA LYS A 356 -20.68 -6.48 -45.44
C LYS A 356 -20.45 -5.44 -44.35
N LEU A 357 -20.04 -5.91 -43.17
CA LEU A 357 -19.61 -5.03 -42.07
C LEU A 357 -18.23 -4.47 -42.38
N THR A 358 -18.08 -3.17 -42.17
CA THR A 358 -16.83 -2.44 -42.32
C THR A 358 -16.62 -1.53 -41.10
N GLU A 359 -15.38 -1.23 -40.77
CA GLU A 359 -15.02 -0.34 -39.69
C GLU A 359 -15.45 1.11 -39.97
N SER A 360 -15.94 1.82 -38.96
CA SER A 360 -16.31 3.21 -39.05
C SER A 360 -15.55 4.03 -37.98
N GLU A 361 -14.95 5.14 -38.39
CA GLU A 361 -14.35 6.09 -37.45
C GLU A 361 -15.39 6.81 -36.59
N LYS A 362 -16.63 6.93 -37.09
CA LYS A 362 -17.73 7.58 -36.39
C LYS A 362 -18.55 6.57 -35.63
N ARG A 363 -19.07 6.97 -34.47
CA ARG A 363 -20.02 6.19 -33.70
C ARG A 363 -21.28 5.94 -34.52
N THR A 364 -21.59 4.67 -34.76
CA THR A 364 -22.74 4.24 -35.58
C THR A 364 -23.87 3.63 -34.76
N GLY A 365 -23.62 3.36 -33.46
CA GLY A 365 -24.53 2.56 -32.62
C GLY A 365 -24.48 1.05 -32.89
N ARG A 366 -23.65 0.60 -33.85
CA ARG A 366 -23.37 -0.82 -34.10
C ARG A 366 -21.90 -1.09 -33.87
N TRP A 367 -21.59 -2.22 -33.25
CA TRP A 367 -20.25 -2.66 -32.91
C TRP A 367 -19.90 -3.97 -33.57
N ALA A 368 -18.62 -4.17 -33.90
CA ALA A 368 -18.12 -5.44 -34.42
C ALA A 368 -16.76 -5.77 -33.86
N TRP A 369 -16.51 -7.07 -33.75
CA TRP A 369 -15.19 -7.62 -33.46
C TRP A 369 -14.36 -7.60 -34.72
N LYS A 370 -13.26 -6.86 -34.74
CA LYS A 370 -12.25 -6.86 -35.79
C LYS A 370 -11.26 -7.98 -35.51
N HIS A 371 -11.39 -9.07 -36.22
CA HIS A 371 -10.55 -10.24 -36.08
C HIS A 371 -9.53 -10.27 -37.19
N THR A 372 -8.27 -9.99 -36.91
CA THR A 372 -7.16 -10.11 -37.86
C THR A 372 -6.59 -11.51 -37.74
N HIS A 373 -6.69 -12.31 -38.81
CA HIS A 373 -6.14 -13.66 -38.85
C HIS A 373 -4.61 -13.61 -38.90
N GLN A 374 -3.94 -14.31 -37.97
CA GLN A 374 -2.47 -14.31 -37.89
C GLN A 374 -1.79 -15.06 -39.05
N ALA A 375 -2.54 -15.97 -39.74
CA ALA A 375 -1.99 -16.81 -40.80
C ALA A 375 -1.83 -16.07 -42.15
N ASP A 376 -2.75 -15.18 -42.50
CA ASP A 376 -2.85 -14.54 -43.82
C ASP A 376 -3.09 -13.02 -43.73
N ALA A 377 -3.10 -12.46 -42.53
CA ALA A 377 -3.41 -11.07 -42.25
C ALA A 377 -4.79 -10.59 -42.78
N SER A 378 -5.70 -11.51 -43.13
CA SER A 378 -7.07 -11.15 -43.45
C SER A 378 -7.81 -10.60 -42.25
N VAL A 379 -8.77 -9.72 -42.51
CA VAL A 379 -9.56 -9.07 -41.44
C VAL A 379 -11.03 -9.45 -41.63
N ASP A 380 -11.59 -10.11 -40.64
CA ASP A 380 -13.02 -10.40 -40.56
C ASP A 380 -13.69 -9.49 -39.52
N TYR A 381 -14.91 -9.06 -39.83
CA TYR A 381 -15.75 -8.31 -38.91
C TYR A 381 -16.94 -9.17 -38.49
N VAL A 382 -17.01 -9.48 -37.19
CA VAL A 382 -18.11 -10.24 -36.59
C VAL A 382 -18.97 -9.25 -35.79
N GLU A 383 -20.27 -9.16 -36.11
CA GLU A 383 -21.17 -8.26 -35.39
C GLU A 383 -21.26 -8.63 -33.92
N LEU A 384 -21.17 -7.62 -33.05
CA LEU A 384 -21.35 -7.79 -31.63
C LEU A 384 -22.83 -7.98 -31.31
N LYS A 385 -23.23 -9.22 -31.01
CA LYS A 385 -24.61 -9.61 -30.70
C LYS A 385 -24.82 -10.09 -29.28
N GLY A 386 -23.76 -10.49 -28.62
CA GLY A 386 -23.82 -10.96 -27.25
C GLY A 386 -24.10 -12.46 -27.10
N ASN A 387 -23.70 -13.27 -28.07
CA ASN A 387 -23.74 -14.71 -27.93
C ASN A 387 -22.58 -15.21 -27.08
N VAL A 388 -22.86 -15.90 -25.95
CA VAL A 388 -21.83 -16.42 -25.03
C VAL A 388 -21.98 -17.92 -24.88
N VAL A 389 -20.89 -18.66 -25.15
CA VAL A 389 -20.86 -20.12 -25.09
C VAL A 389 -19.69 -20.60 -24.24
N PHE A 390 -19.98 -21.45 -23.24
CA PHE A 390 -18.99 -22.24 -22.51
C PHE A 390 -19.01 -23.67 -23.06
N ASP A 391 -17.85 -24.22 -23.36
CA ASP A 391 -17.67 -25.52 -23.94
C ASP A 391 -16.70 -26.34 -23.10
N GLY A 392 -17.27 -27.15 -22.17
CA GLY A 392 -16.52 -28.02 -21.29
C GLY A 392 -15.52 -27.30 -20.39
N VAL A 393 -15.96 -26.26 -19.69
CA VAL A 393 -15.07 -25.39 -18.90
C VAL A 393 -14.82 -25.96 -17.51
N ASP A 394 -13.54 -26.20 -17.19
CA ASP A 394 -13.03 -26.47 -15.85
C ASP A 394 -12.30 -25.25 -15.33
N PHE A 395 -12.54 -24.91 -14.05
CA PHE A 395 -11.91 -23.75 -13.42
C PHE A 395 -11.74 -23.91 -11.90
N GLY A 396 -10.59 -23.47 -11.39
CA GLY A 396 -10.29 -23.27 -9.96
C GLY A 396 -9.51 -21.99 -9.73
N TYR A 397 -9.78 -21.29 -8.61
CA TYR A 397 -9.03 -20.09 -8.21
C TYR A 397 -7.57 -20.39 -7.85
N ASN A 398 -7.33 -21.65 -7.42
CA ASN A 398 -6.02 -22.21 -7.12
C ASN A 398 -5.92 -23.59 -7.76
N ASP A 399 -4.70 -24.04 -8.00
CA ASP A 399 -4.43 -25.34 -8.64
C ASP A 399 -4.91 -26.55 -7.81
N ASP A 400 -5.08 -26.38 -6.50
CA ASP A 400 -5.46 -27.45 -5.57
C ASP A 400 -6.96 -27.75 -5.55
N LYS A 401 -7.80 -26.84 -6.04
CA LYS A 401 -9.27 -26.97 -5.92
C LYS A 401 -9.98 -26.45 -7.17
N ILE A 402 -10.54 -27.37 -7.94
CA ILE A 402 -11.45 -27.04 -9.04
C ILE A 402 -12.82 -26.66 -8.45
N VAL A 403 -13.39 -25.57 -8.94
CA VAL A 403 -14.66 -24.98 -8.51
C VAL A 403 -15.76 -25.18 -9.54
N LEU A 404 -15.43 -25.18 -10.83
CA LEU A 404 -16.33 -25.48 -11.94
C LEU A 404 -15.86 -26.73 -12.66
N HIS A 405 -16.79 -27.64 -13.02
CA HIS A 405 -16.50 -28.93 -13.63
C HIS A 405 -17.33 -29.13 -14.89
N ASP A 406 -16.69 -29.25 -16.05
CA ASP A 406 -17.31 -29.52 -17.37
C ASP A 406 -18.53 -28.62 -17.62
N VAL A 407 -18.41 -27.34 -17.37
CA VAL A 407 -19.51 -26.37 -17.51
C VAL A 407 -19.80 -26.15 -18.97
N LYS A 408 -21.03 -26.50 -19.40
CA LYS A 408 -21.60 -26.26 -20.75
C LYS A 408 -22.75 -25.28 -20.65
N LEU A 409 -22.56 -24.10 -21.22
CA LEU A 409 -23.53 -23.02 -21.20
C LEU A 409 -23.60 -22.40 -22.59
N TYR A 410 -24.79 -22.08 -23.04
CA TYR A 410 -24.99 -21.24 -24.22
C TYR A 410 -26.06 -20.18 -23.93
N ALA A 411 -25.80 -18.96 -24.34
CA ALA A 411 -26.68 -17.81 -24.25
C ALA A 411 -26.85 -17.20 -25.65
N GLU A 412 -28.08 -17.16 -26.15
CA GLU A 412 -28.40 -16.51 -27.41
C GLU A 412 -28.55 -15.01 -27.25
N PRO A 413 -28.33 -14.21 -28.31
CA PRO A 413 -28.50 -12.77 -28.27
C PRO A 413 -29.89 -12.35 -27.75
N GLY A 414 -29.90 -11.47 -26.75
CA GLY A 414 -31.13 -10.96 -26.12
C GLY A 414 -31.76 -11.89 -25.10
N GLN A 415 -31.20 -13.07 -24.82
CA GLN A 415 -31.72 -14.06 -23.89
C GLN A 415 -31.37 -13.69 -22.44
N LYS A 416 -32.34 -13.84 -21.52
CA LYS A 416 -32.16 -13.69 -20.08
C LYS A 416 -31.91 -15.04 -19.43
N ILE A 417 -30.74 -15.22 -18.83
CA ILE A 417 -30.32 -16.47 -18.19
C ILE A 417 -30.21 -16.23 -16.67
N ALA A 418 -30.92 -17.03 -15.88
CA ALA A 418 -30.82 -17.01 -14.43
C ALA A 418 -29.97 -18.16 -13.90
N PHE A 419 -28.99 -17.85 -13.06
CA PHE A 419 -28.23 -18.83 -12.30
C PHE A 419 -28.84 -19.01 -10.92
N VAL A 420 -29.20 -20.25 -10.59
CA VAL A 420 -29.82 -20.64 -9.32
C VAL A 420 -28.99 -21.75 -8.67
N GLY A 421 -28.91 -21.77 -7.36
CA GLY A 421 -28.16 -22.76 -6.60
C GLY A 421 -27.71 -22.25 -5.23
N SER A 422 -27.20 -23.15 -4.39
CA SER A 422 -26.71 -22.80 -3.07
C SER A 422 -25.53 -21.83 -3.09
N THR A 423 -25.23 -21.19 -1.96
CA THR A 423 -24.00 -20.39 -1.81
C THR A 423 -22.79 -21.30 -2.03
N GLY A 424 -21.82 -20.82 -2.83
CA GLY A 424 -20.64 -21.61 -3.21
C GLY A 424 -20.85 -22.58 -4.37
N ALA A 425 -22.03 -22.65 -5.01
CA ALA A 425 -22.27 -23.51 -6.16
C ALA A 425 -21.53 -23.13 -7.45
N GLY A 426 -20.86 -21.96 -7.49
CA GLY A 426 -20.09 -21.50 -8.66
C GLY A 426 -20.75 -20.40 -9.49
N LYS A 427 -21.89 -19.83 -9.07
CA LYS A 427 -22.63 -18.79 -9.82
C LYS A 427 -21.76 -17.55 -10.14
N THR A 428 -21.18 -16.94 -9.11
CA THR A 428 -20.28 -15.77 -9.24
C THR A 428 -19.00 -16.12 -10.01
N THR A 429 -18.55 -17.37 -9.93
CA THR A 429 -17.39 -17.83 -10.70
C THR A 429 -17.65 -17.79 -12.20
N ILE A 430 -18.83 -18.22 -12.66
CA ILE A 430 -19.21 -18.13 -14.08
C ILE A 430 -19.19 -16.67 -14.56
N THR A 431 -19.76 -15.74 -13.78
CA THR A 431 -19.78 -14.32 -14.16
C THR A 431 -18.38 -13.71 -14.17
N ASN A 432 -17.50 -14.10 -13.25
CA ASN A 432 -16.09 -13.68 -13.24
C ASN A 432 -15.33 -14.17 -14.49
N LEU A 433 -15.67 -15.37 -14.99
CA LEU A 433 -15.07 -15.91 -16.22
C LEU A 433 -15.60 -15.22 -17.49
N ILE A 434 -16.88 -14.80 -17.52
CA ILE A 434 -17.44 -14.02 -18.64
C ILE A 434 -16.69 -12.67 -18.74
N ASN A 435 -16.40 -12.02 -17.60
CA ASN A 435 -15.62 -10.77 -17.53
C ASN A 435 -14.11 -10.98 -17.77
N ARG A 436 -13.68 -12.25 -17.87
CA ARG A 436 -12.27 -12.61 -17.97
C ARG A 436 -11.41 -11.95 -16.88
N PHE A 437 -11.94 -11.92 -15.63
CA PHE A 437 -11.16 -11.56 -14.43
C PHE A 437 -10.17 -12.67 -14.07
N TYR A 438 -10.48 -13.89 -14.52
CA TYR A 438 -9.64 -15.07 -14.41
C TYR A 438 -9.62 -15.80 -15.75
N ASP A 439 -8.48 -16.39 -16.09
CA ASP A 439 -8.36 -17.25 -17.26
C ASP A 439 -8.63 -18.71 -16.85
N ILE A 440 -9.29 -19.49 -17.72
CA ILE A 440 -9.69 -20.89 -17.49
C ILE A 440 -8.51 -21.84 -17.62
N GLN A 441 -8.55 -22.97 -16.91
CA GLN A 441 -7.55 -24.04 -17.00
C GLN A 441 -7.81 -24.96 -18.18
N ASP A 442 -9.09 -25.35 -18.41
CA ASP A 442 -9.48 -26.23 -19.53
C ASP A 442 -10.83 -25.81 -20.11
N GLY A 443 -11.11 -26.26 -21.32
CA GLY A 443 -12.31 -25.91 -22.07
C GLY A 443 -12.15 -24.65 -22.92
N LYS A 444 -13.28 -24.08 -23.38
CA LYS A 444 -13.30 -22.84 -24.18
C LYS A 444 -14.50 -21.98 -23.82
N ILE A 445 -14.28 -20.66 -23.74
CA ILE A 445 -15.37 -19.68 -23.70
C ILE A 445 -15.33 -18.90 -25.00
N ARG A 446 -16.47 -18.81 -25.69
CA ARG A 446 -16.61 -18.04 -26.93
C ARG A 446 -17.59 -16.89 -26.73
N TYR A 447 -17.26 -15.76 -27.30
CA TYR A 447 -18.14 -14.61 -27.42
C TYR A 447 -18.33 -14.27 -28.89
N ASP A 448 -19.58 -14.29 -29.33
CA ASP A 448 -19.94 -14.19 -30.77
C ASP A 448 -19.12 -15.15 -31.67
N GLY A 449 -18.90 -16.38 -31.19
CA GLY A 449 -18.11 -17.41 -31.87
C GLY A 449 -16.59 -17.26 -31.71
N ILE A 450 -16.08 -16.15 -31.21
CA ILE A 450 -14.65 -15.90 -31.02
C ILE A 450 -14.24 -16.37 -29.62
N ASN A 451 -13.11 -17.09 -29.50
CA ASN A 451 -12.56 -17.45 -28.18
C ASN A 451 -12.16 -16.18 -27.43
N ILE A 452 -12.68 -15.99 -26.20
CA ILE A 452 -12.42 -14.79 -25.40
C ILE A 452 -10.94 -14.53 -25.13
N ASN A 453 -10.08 -15.56 -25.15
CA ASN A 453 -8.64 -15.40 -25.00
C ASN A 453 -7.99 -14.66 -26.18
N LYS A 454 -8.64 -14.62 -27.34
CA LYS A 454 -8.20 -13.86 -28.52
C LYS A 454 -8.66 -12.41 -28.50
N ILE A 455 -9.68 -12.07 -27.70
CA ILE A 455 -10.22 -10.72 -27.57
C ILE A 455 -9.38 -9.95 -26.54
N LYS A 456 -9.03 -8.69 -26.83
CA LYS A 456 -8.39 -7.83 -25.86
C LYS A 456 -9.28 -7.66 -24.62
N LYS A 457 -8.72 -7.82 -23.43
CA LYS A 457 -9.47 -7.75 -22.17
C LYS A 457 -10.21 -6.43 -22.00
N ALA A 458 -9.59 -5.31 -22.38
CA ALA A 458 -10.22 -4.00 -22.32
C ALA A 458 -11.46 -3.93 -23.23
N ASP A 459 -11.36 -4.43 -24.47
CA ASP A 459 -12.45 -4.41 -25.44
C ASP A 459 -13.57 -5.40 -25.05
N LEU A 460 -13.21 -6.56 -24.51
CA LEU A 460 -14.18 -7.50 -23.95
C LEU A 460 -14.98 -6.84 -22.83
N ARG A 461 -14.30 -6.27 -21.84
CA ARG A 461 -14.94 -5.62 -20.68
C ARG A 461 -15.76 -4.40 -21.08
N HIS A 462 -15.35 -3.66 -22.12
CA HIS A 462 -16.11 -2.54 -22.65
C HIS A 462 -17.45 -2.97 -23.28
N SER A 463 -17.54 -4.21 -23.80
CA SER A 463 -18.77 -4.78 -24.34
C SER A 463 -19.73 -5.33 -23.28
N LEU A 464 -19.29 -5.39 -22.01
CA LEU A 464 -20.04 -5.97 -20.88
C LEU A 464 -20.46 -4.87 -19.90
N GLY A 465 -21.69 -4.95 -19.42
CA GLY A 465 -22.17 -4.15 -18.29
C GLY A 465 -22.32 -5.00 -17.05
N ILE A 466 -21.91 -4.49 -15.91
CA ILE A 466 -22.00 -5.19 -14.63
C ILE A 466 -22.75 -4.36 -13.60
N VAL A 467 -23.68 -4.99 -12.89
CA VAL A 467 -24.30 -4.43 -11.67
C VAL A 467 -24.07 -5.41 -10.54
N LEU A 468 -23.21 -5.04 -9.61
CA LEU A 468 -22.81 -5.88 -8.48
C LEU A 468 -23.79 -5.74 -7.32
N GLN A 469 -23.84 -6.76 -6.45
CA GLN A 469 -24.57 -6.75 -5.19
C GLN A 469 -24.11 -5.60 -4.29
N ASP A 470 -22.79 -5.51 -4.06
CA ASP A 470 -22.18 -4.44 -3.29
C ASP A 470 -21.85 -3.28 -4.25
N THR A 471 -22.69 -2.25 -4.18
CA THR A 471 -22.55 -1.07 -5.04
C THR A 471 -21.51 -0.13 -4.48
N HIS A 472 -20.40 0.05 -5.17
CA HIS A 472 -19.39 1.05 -4.85
C HIS A 472 -19.61 2.33 -5.63
N LEU A 473 -19.66 3.47 -4.89
CA LEU A 473 -19.71 4.81 -5.45
C LEU A 473 -18.41 5.56 -5.14
N PHE A 474 -17.93 6.29 -6.13
CA PHE A 474 -16.72 7.08 -5.99
C PHE A 474 -17.02 8.48 -5.44
N THR A 475 -16.07 9.05 -4.73
CA THR A 475 -16.14 10.45 -4.30
C THR A 475 -16.17 11.35 -5.54
N GLY A 476 -17.21 12.16 -5.66
CA GLY A 476 -17.49 13.01 -6.82
C GLY A 476 -18.98 13.32 -6.90
N THR A 477 -19.44 13.96 -7.98
CA THR A 477 -20.86 14.26 -8.13
C THR A 477 -21.66 13.00 -8.50
N VAL A 478 -22.99 13.05 -8.32
CA VAL A 478 -23.91 12.02 -8.82
C VAL A 478 -23.71 11.83 -10.33
N LYS A 479 -23.57 12.93 -11.06
CA LYS A 479 -23.31 12.95 -12.50
C LYS A 479 -22.02 12.22 -12.87
N ASP A 480 -20.92 12.47 -12.14
CA ASP A 480 -19.64 11.81 -12.36
C ASP A 480 -19.73 10.31 -12.11
N ASN A 481 -20.47 9.90 -11.08
CA ASN A 481 -20.69 8.50 -10.77
C ASN A 481 -21.47 7.75 -11.87
N ILE A 482 -22.43 8.39 -12.53
CA ILE A 482 -23.12 7.80 -13.69
C ILE A 482 -22.19 7.79 -14.90
N ARG A 483 -21.49 8.93 -15.16
CA ARG A 483 -20.53 9.09 -16.26
C ARG A 483 -19.40 8.08 -16.21
N PHE A 484 -19.10 7.50 -15.04
CA PHE A 484 -18.08 6.46 -14.90
C PHE A 484 -18.34 5.24 -15.81
N GLY A 485 -19.59 4.97 -16.18
CA GLY A 485 -19.93 3.92 -17.17
C GLY A 485 -19.53 4.28 -18.60
N LYS A 486 -19.43 5.59 -18.92
CA LYS A 486 -19.05 6.11 -20.24
C LYS A 486 -18.50 7.52 -20.05
N LEU A 487 -17.16 7.64 -20.06
CA LEU A 487 -16.45 8.88 -19.70
C LEU A 487 -16.77 10.08 -20.61
N ASP A 488 -17.10 9.84 -21.87
CA ASP A 488 -17.48 10.82 -22.88
C ASP A 488 -19.00 11.08 -22.97
N ALA A 489 -19.79 10.55 -22.00
CA ALA A 489 -21.23 10.74 -21.98
C ALA A 489 -21.62 12.20 -21.82
N THR A 490 -22.57 12.65 -22.65
CA THR A 490 -23.17 13.97 -22.52
C THR A 490 -24.11 14.02 -21.32
N ASP A 491 -24.46 15.25 -20.87
CA ASP A 491 -25.38 15.40 -19.74
C ASP A 491 -26.80 14.88 -20.08
N GLU A 492 -27.21 14.96 -21.36
CA GLU A 492 -28.45 14.38 -21.84
C GLU A 492 -28.45 12.85 -21.78
N GLU A 493 -27.37 12.21 -22.17
CA GLU A 493 -27.18 10.74 -22.06
C GLU A 493 -27.23 10.29 -20.59
N ILE A 494 -26.60 11.04 -19.68
CA ILE A 494 -26.60 10.77 -18.24
C ILE A 494 -28.03 10.87 -17.68
N ILE A 495 -28.77 11.93 -18.04
CA ILE A 495 -30.17 12.12 -17.59
C ILE A 495 -31.07 11.02 -18.18
N ALA A 496 -30.86 10.62 -19.43
CA ALA A 496 -31.59 9.51 -20.05
C ALA A 496 -31.36 8.19 -19.34
N ALA A 497 -30.10 7.87 -19.02
CA ALA A 497 -29.72 6.69 -18.24
C ALA A 497 -30.30 6.70 -16.81
N ALA A 498 -30.28 7.86 -16.14
CA ALA A 498 -30.89 8.03 -14.83
C ALA A 498 -32.42 7.85 -14.86
N LYS A 499 -33.10 8.28 -15.92
CA LYS A 499 -34.56 8.07 -16.12
C LYS A 499 -34.85 6.57 -16.38
N LEU A 500 -34.04 5.90 -17.20
CA LEU A 500 -34.16 4.46 -17.44
C LEU A 500 -34.06 3.68 -16.13
N ALA A 501 -33.08 4.04 -15.29
CA ALA A 501 -32.85 3.46 -13.99
C ALA A 501 -33.82 3.94 -12.88
N ASN A 502 -34.86 4.71 -13.18
CA ASN A 502 -35.74 5.35 -12.21
C ASN A 502 -34.99 6.18 -11.13
N ALA A 503 -33.78 6.64 -11.41
CA ALA A 503 -32.95 7.42 -10.49
C ALA A 503 -33.24 8.93 -10.56
N ASP A 504 -33.65 9.48 -11.72
CA ASP A 504 -33.86 10.91 -11.95
C ASP A 504 -34.77 11.57 -10.90
N GLY A 505 -35.82 10.87 -10.49
CA GLY A 505 -36.78 11.39 -9.52
C GLY A 505 -36.24 11.65 -8.12
N PHE A 506 -35.31 10.81 -7.62
CA PHE A 506 -34.66 11.08 -6.34
C PHE A 506 -33.47 12.02 -6.50
N ILE A 507 -32.71 11.93 -7.61
CA ILE A 507 -31.57 12.82 -7.88
C ILE A 507 -31.99 14.28 -7.84
N ARG A 508 -33.09 14.63 -8.52
CA ARG A 508 -33.63 16.00 -8.54
C ARG A 508 -34.09 16.53 -7.18
N ARG A 509 -34.29 15.65 -6.20
CA ARG A 509 -34.65 16.02 -4.83
C ARG A 509 -33.44 16.19 -3.92
N LEU A 510 -32.25 15.83 -4.38
CA LEU A 510 -31.01 16.11 -3.65
C LEU A 510 -30.73 17.63 -3.69
N PRO A 511 -30.01 18.19 -2.72
CA PRO A 511 -29.78 19.62 -2.58
C PRO A 511 -29.27 20.30 -3.86
N GLU A 512 -28.35 19.65 -4.57
CA GLU A 512 -27.74 20.16 -5.81
C GLU A 512 -28.07 19.26 -7.02
N GLY A 513 -29.09 18.41 -6.90
CA GLY A 513 -29.50 17.50 -7.98
C GLY A 513 -28.36 16.60 -8.45
N TYR A 514 -28.07 16.62 -9.75
CA TYR A 514 -26.98 15.84 -10.37
C TYR A 514 -25.58 16.27 -9.95
N ASP A 515 -25.40 17.50 -9.47
CA ASP A 515 -24.12 18.03 -9.00
C ASP A 515 -23.90 17.78 -7.50
N THR A 516 -24.84 17.12 -6.81
CA THR A 516 -24.69 16.71 -5.41
C THR A 516 -23.47 15.82 -5.25
N VAL A 517 -22.57 16.20 -4.33
CA VAL A 517 -21.33 15.45 -4.05
C VAL A 517 -21.64 14.22 -3.20
N ILE A 518 -21.16 13.08 -3.67
CA ILE A 518 -21.18 11.79 -2.96
C ILE A 518 -19.83 11.61 -2.27
N THR A 519 -19.86 11.20 -1.00
CA THR A 519 -18.68 10.93 -0.19
C THR A 519 -18.81 9.59 0.52
N GLY A 520 -17.67 8.98 0.90
CA GLY A 520 -17.66 7.78 1.73
C GLY A 520 -18.53 6.65 1.19
N ASP A 521 -18.33 6.26 -0.07
CA ASP A 521 -19.06 5.18 -0.74
C ASP A 521 -20.59 5.38 -0.75
N GLY A 522 -21.04 6.65 -0.81
CA GLY A 522 -22.46 6.99 -0.81
C GLY A 522 -23.12 6.87 0.56
N ALA A 523 -22.40 7.14 1.65
CA ALA A 523 -22.92 7.08 3.02
C ALA A 523 -24.14 8.01 3.24
N ASN A 524 -24.29 9.05 2.43
CA ASN A 524 -25.42 9.98 2.41
C ASN A 524 -26.62 9.49 1.59
N LEU A 525 -26.55 8.31 0.97
CA LEU A 525 -27.61 7.72 0.16
C LEU A 525 -28.10 6.41 0.79
N SER A 526 -29.40 6.08 0.59
CA SER A 526 -29.91 4.76 0.94
C SER A 526 -29.30 3.67 0.03
N GLN A 527 -29.30 2.42 0.50
CA GLN A 527 -28.82 1.29 -0.30
C GLN A 527 -29.55 1.19 -1.65
N GLY A 528 -30.87 1.38 -1.67
CA GLY A 528 -31.64 1.38 -2.92
C GLY A 528 -31.25 2.50 -3.87
N GLN A 529 -30.98 3.71 -3.36
CA GLN A 529 -30.51 4.83 -4.18
C GLN A 529 -29.13 4.54 -4.78
N ARG A 530 -28.20 3.96 -4.02
CA ARG A 530 -26.90 3.53 -4.55
C ARG A 530 -27.05 2.50 -5.67
N GLN A 531 -27.96 1.53 -5.51
CA GLN A 531 -28.21 0.51 -6.52
C GLN A 531 -28.82 1.10 -7.80
N LEU A 532 -29.75 2.07 -7.69
CA LEU A 532 -30.28 2.79 -8.85
C LEU A 532 -29.20 3.57 -9.60
N LEU A 533 -28.21 4.14 -8.91
CA LEU A 533 -27.05 4.78 -9.54
C LEU A 533 -26.15 3.78 -10.26
N ALA A 534 -25.94 2.58 -9.69
CA ALA A 534 -25.20 1.51 -10.36
C ALA A 534 -25.91 1.02 -11.64
N ILE A 535 -27.24 0.92 -11.60
CA ILE A 535 -28.05 0.61 -12.79
C ILE A 535 -27.92 1.73 -13.85
N ALA A 536 -27.95 3.00 -13.43
CA ALA A 536 -27.77 4.15 -14.33
C ALA A 536 -26.35 4.16 -14.95
N ARG A 537 -25.32 3.78 -14.18
CA ARG A 537 -23.94 3.60 -14.65
C ARG A 537 -23.83 2.52 -15.72
N ALA A 538 -24.50 1.39 -15.56
CA ALA A 538 -24.57 0.35 -16.55
C ALA A 538 -25.39 0.77 -17.78
N ALA A 539 -26.48 1.53 -17.57
CA ALA A 539 -27.35 2.01 -18.64
C ALA A 539 -26.67 3.01 -19.58
N VAL A 540 -25.84 3.92 -19.06
CA VAL A 540 -25.13 4.92 -19.89
C VAL A 540 -24.07 4.29 -20.78
N ALA A 541 -23.49 3.15 -20.37
CA ALA A 541 -22.53 2.37 -21.16
C ALA A 541 -23.20 1.68 -22.35
N ASP A 542 -24.50 1.35 -22.25
CA ASP A 542 -25.32 0.68 -23.27
C ASP A 542 -24.70 -0.61 -23.83
N PRO A 543 -24.28 -1.56 -22.98
CA PRO A 543 -23.61 -2.79 -23.40
C PRO A 543 -24.63 -3.81 -23.94
N PRO A 544 -24.26 -4.67 -24.93
CA PRO A 544 -25.12 -5.74 -25.45
C PRO A 544 -25.26 -6.92 -24.50
N VAL A 545 -24.32 -7.10 -23.55
CA VAL A 545 -24.36 -8.15 -22.54
C VAL A 545 -24.32 -7.54 -21.15
N LEU A 546 -25.19 -8.02 -20.27
CA LEU A 546 -25.30 -7.58 -18.88
C LEU A 546 -25.03 -8.76 -17.92
N ILE A 547 -24.35 -8.43 -16.84
CA ILE A 547 -24.16 -9.32 -15.70
C ILE A 547 -24.75 -8.63 -14.48
N LEU A 548 -25.75 -9.26 -13.87
CA LEU A 548 -26.49 -8.71 -12.74
C LEU A 548 -26.37 -9.65 -11.56
N ASP A 549 -25.85 -9.13 -10.44
CA ASP A 549 -25.81 -9.84 -9.15
C ASP A 549 -26.90 -9.25 -8.25
N GLU A 550 -27.98 -10.02 -8.06
CA GLU A 550 -29.19 -9.57 -7.41
C GLU A 550 -29.20 -9.95 -5.92
N ALA A 551 -28.72 -9.07 -5.04
CA ALA A 551 -28.95 -9.23 -3.61
C ALA A 551 -29.53 -7.94 -3.01
N THR A 552 -30.78 -8.01 -2.60
CA THR A 552 -31.55 -6.89 -2.08
C THR A 552 -32.15 -7.19 -0.70
N SER A 553 -31.44 -7.97 0.13
CA SER A 553 -31.92 -8.46 1.43
C SER A 553 -32.24 -7.39 2.49
N SER A 554 -31.93 -6.11 2.21
CA SER A 554 -32.06 -5.02 3.18
C SER A 554 -32.77 -3.77 2.64
N ILE A 555 -33.59 -3.91 1.58
CA ILE A 555 -34.28 -2.79 0.93
C ILE A 555 -35.78 -2.90 1.18
N ASP A 556 -36.45 -1.76 1.41
CA ASP A 556 -37.90 -1.72 1.58
C ASP A 556 -38.65 -2.15 0.30
N THR A 557 -39.82 -2.73 0.45
CA THR A 557 -40.60 -3.34 -0.63
C THR A 557 -40.94 -2.36 -1.79
N ARG A 558 -41.11 -1.08 -1.48
CA ARG A 558 -41.39 -0.07 -2.52
C ARG A 558 -40.18 0.22 -3.37
N THR A 559 -39.03 0.47 -2.76
CA THR A 559 -37.76 0.72 -3.46
C THR A 559 -37.33 -0.53 -4.21
N GLU A 560 -37.56 -1.71 -3.65
CA GLU A 560 -37.32 -2.99 -4.28
C GLU A 560 -38.04 -3.12 -5.62
N ARG A 561 -39.35 -2.79 -5.66
CA ARG A 561 -40.11 -2.80 -6.91
C ARG A 561 -39.55 -1.85 -7.96
N ILE A 562 -39.13 -0.64 -7.54
CA ILE A 562 -38.54 0.34 -8.45
C ILE A 562 -37.22 -0.19 -9.05
N ILE A 563 -36.38 -0.83 -8.23
CA ILE A 563 -35.13 -1.46 -8.68
C ILE A 563 -35.43 -2.57 -9.68
N GLN A 564 -36.42 -3.44 -9.39
CA GLN A 564 -36.79 -4.52 -10.28
C GLN A 564 -37.29 -4.00 -11.63
N GLU A 565 -38.17 -3.01 -11.64
CA GLU A 565 -38.66 -2.36 -12.87
C GLU A 565 -37.50 -1.72 -13.66
N SER A 566 -36.51 -1.16 -12.97
CA SER A 566 -35.32 -0.54 -13.60
C SER A 566 -34.41 -1.61 -14.22
N MET A 567 -34.22 -2.72 -13.50
CA MET A 567 -33.47 -3.87 -14.00
C MET A 567 -34.14 -4.47 -15.24
N ASP A 568 -35.48 -4.68 -15.21
CA ASP A 568 -36.22 -5.25 -16.35
C ASP A 568 -36.11 -4.36 -17.59
N ARG A 569 -36.17 -3.02 -17.41
CA ARG A 569 -35.93 -2.07 -18.51
C ARG A 569 -34.49 -2.14 -19.04
N LEU A 570 -33.51 -2.25 -18.14
CA LEU A 570 -32.11 -2.36 -18.52
C LEU A 570 -31.83 -3.65 -19.29
N MET A 571 -32.45 -4.76 -18.91
CA MET A 571 -32.28 -6.07 -19.53
C MET A 571 -32.91 -6.18 -20.92
N HIS A 572 -33.91 -5.36 -21.23
CA HIS A 572 -34.68 -5.49 -22.48
C HIS A 572 -33.78 -5.40 -23.72
N GLY A 573 -33.84 -6.42 -24.57
CA GLY A 573 -33.08 -6.52 -25.84
C GLY A 573 -31.60 -6.84 -25.65
N ARG A 574 -31.15 -7.19 -24.46
CA ARG A 574 -29.74 -7.52 -24.16
C ARG A 574 -29.62 -8.95 -23.64
N THR A 575 -28.52 -9.61 -23.99
CA THR A 575 -28.16 -10.89 -23.38
C THR A 575 -27.81 -10.63 -21.90
N THR A 576 -28.53 -11.29 -21.00
CA THR A 576 -28.38 -10.99 -19.58
C THR A 576 -28.13 -12.24 -18.75
N PHE A 577 -27.07 -12.21 -17.94
CA PHE A 577 -26.77 -13.21 -16.93
C PHE A 577 -27.14 -12.66 -15.55
N VAL A 578 -28.06 -13.33 -14.87
CA VAL A 578 -28.54 -12.90 -13.56
C VAL A 578 -28.19 -13.95 -12.51
N ILE A 579 -27.44 -13.56 -11.48
CA ILE A 579 -27.32 -14.36 -10.26
C ILE A 579 -28.57 -14.06 -9.45
N ALA A 580 -29.56 -14.94 -9.55
CA ALA A 580 -30.87 -14.67 -9.04
C ALA A 580 -30.99 -15.14 -7.57
N HIS A 581 -31.37 -14.21 -6.71
CA HIS A 581 -31.75 -14.45 -5.31
C HIS A 581 -33.26 -14.30 -5.10
N ARG A 582 -34.03 -13.97 -6.16
CA ARG A 582 -35.47 -13.75 -6.11
C ARG A 582 -36.22 -14.66 -7.06
N LEU A 583 -37.33 -15.20 -6.54
CA LEU A 583 -38.21 -16.07 -7.31
C LEU A 583 -38.83 -15.38 -8.55
N SER A 584 -39.13 -14.07 -8.46
CA SER A 584 -39.70 -13.30 -9.58
C SER A 584 -38.74 -13.17 -10.77
N THR A 585 -37.48 -12.87 -10.48
CA THR A 585 -36.45 -12.74 -11.52
C THR A 585 -36.14 -14.08 -12.19
N VAL A 586 -36.12 -15.16 -11.40
CA VAL A 586 -35.94 -16.52 -11.92
C VAL A 586 -37.09 -16.91 -12.83
N ARG A 587 -38.33 -16.71 -12.38
CA ARG A 587 -39.53 -17.11 -13.12
C ARG A 587 -39.63 -16.47 -14.51
N ASN A 588 -39.25 -15.19 -14.61
CA ASN A 588 -39.33 -14.42 -15.84
C ASN A 588 -38.06 -14.53 -16.72
N SER A 589 -37.21 -15.51 -16.48
CA SER A 589 -36.02 -15.76 -17.30
C SER A 589 -36.31 -16.75 -18.44
N ASP A 590 -35.69 -16.50 -19.60
CA ASP A 590 -35.85 -17.38 -20.77
C ASP A 590 -35.18 -18.74 -20.56
N CYS A 591 -34.16 -18.78 -19.76
CA CYS A 591 -33.45 -20.00 -19.38
C CYS A 591 -32.98 -19.90 -17.91
N ILE A 592 -33.26 -20.94 -17.15
CA ILE A 592 -32.78 -21.13 -15.79
C ILE A 592 -31.73 -22.23 -15.79
N MET A 593 -30.59 -21.96 -15.19
CA MET A 593 -29.50 -22.93 -15.01
C MET A 593 -29.30 -23.18 -13.52
N VAL A 594 -29.52 -24.43 -13.10
CA VAL A 594 -29.34 -24.84 -11.69
C VAL A 594 -27.92 -25.36 -11.52
N LEU A 595 -27.20 -24.72 -10.61
CA LEU A 595 -25.82 -25.08 -10.28
C LEU A 595 -25.78 -25.83 -8.94
N GLU A 596 -25.06 -26.93 -8.92
CA GLU A 596 -24.71 -27.66 -7.72
C GLU A 596 -23.27 -28.17 -7.79
N GLN A 597 -22.47 -27.88 -6.77
CA GLN A 597 -21.06 -28.30 -6.69
C GLN A 597 -20.25 -28.04 -7.97
N GLY A 598 -20.43 -26.86 -8.58
CA GLY A 598 -19.68 -26.44 -9.75
C GLY A 598 -20.15 -27.05 -11.07
N ARG A 599 -21.28 -27.72 -11.12
CA ARG A 599 -21.88 -28.32 -12.34
C ARG A 599 -23.25 -27.72 -12.61
N ILE A 600 -23.60 -27.57 -13.88
CA ILE A 600 -24.97 -27.28 -14.28
C ILE A 600 -25.72 -28.64 -14.32
N ILE A 601 -26.67 -28.82 -13.39
CA ILE A 601 -27.41 -30.09 -13.22
C ILE A 601 -28.78 -30.05 -13.88
N GLU A 602 -29.40 -28.87 -14.02
CA GLU A 602 -30.69 -28.69 -14.69
C GLU A 602 -30.65 -27.43 -15.54
N ARG A 603 -31.39 -27.44 -16.65
CA ARG A 603 -31.53 -26.31 -17.55
C ARG A 603 -32.88 -26.34 -18.24
N GLY A 604 -33.62 -25.24 -18.20
CA GLY A 604 -34.93 -25.14 -18.85
C GLY A 604 -35.64 -23.83 -18.53
N THR A 605 -36.87 -23.68 -18.95
CA THR A 605 -37.76 -22.62 -18.51
C THR A 605 -38.34 -22.93 -17.13
N HIS A 606 -38.97 -21.95 -16.52
CA HIS A 606 -39.64 -22.13 -15.21
C HIS A 606 -40.64 -23.31 -15.26
N ASP A 607 -41.51 -23.35 -16.26
CA ASP A 607 -42.59 -24.34 -16.35
C ASP A 607 -42.01 -25.75 -16.58
N GLN A 608 -41.00 -25.90 -17.45
CA GLN A 608 -40.31 -27.17 -17.68
C GLN A 608 -39.69 -27.73 -16.38
N LEU A 609 -38.93 -26.90 -15.68
CA LEU A 609 -38.23 -27.32 -14.44
C LEU A 609 -39.18 -27.57 -13.26
N ILE A 610 -40.35 -26.95 -13.26
CA ILE A 610 -41.41 -27.27 -12.26
C ILE A 610 -42.05 -28.65 -12.57
N GLU A 611 -42.27 -28.97 -13.86
CA GLU A 611 -42.80 -30.29 -14.28
C GLU A 611 -41.80 -31.42 -13.99
N GLU A 612 -40.51 -31.19 -14.22
CA GLU A 612 -39.45 -32.17 -13.94
C GLU A 612 -39.31 -32.55 -12.46
N LYS A 613 -39.80 -31.70 -11.55
CA LYS A 613 -39.75 -31.88 -10.07
C LYS A 613 -38.34 -32.15 -9.55
N GLY A 614 -37.35 -31.61 -10.19
CA GLY A 614 -35.94 -31.75 -9.83
C GLY A 614 -35.48 -30.80 -8.71
N LYS A 615 -34.20 -30.44 -8.76
CA LYS A 615 -33.57 -29.53 -7.75
C LYS A 615 -34.15 -28.12 -7.81
N TYR A 616 -34.48 -27.62 -9.01
CA TYR A 616 -35.14 -26.31 -9.16
C TYR A 616 -36.51 -26.30 -8.42
N TYR A 617 -37.30 -27.35 -8.59
CA TYR A 617 -38.59 -27.47 -7.88
C TYR A 617 -38.42 -27.41 -6.38
N GLN A 618 -37.42 -28.13 -5.84
CA GLN A 618 -37.10 -28.10 -4.41
C GLN A 618 -36.72 -26.69 -3.92
N LEU A 619 -35.86 -26.00 -4.65
CA LEU A 619 -35.43 -24.62 -4.34
C LEU A 619 -36.58 -23.61 -4.43
N TYR A 620 -37.50 -23.83 -5.39
CA TYR A 620 -38.64 -22.94 -5.62
C TYR A 620 -39.75 -23.12 -4.59
N THR A 621 -40.09 -24.36 -4.24
CA THR A 621 -41.20 -24.67 -3.32
C THR A 621 -40.77 -24.68 -1.86
N GLY A 622 -39.50 -24.68 -1.54
CA GLY A 622 -38.99 -24.86 -0.18
C GLY A 622 -39.16 -26.26 0.38
N ASN A 623 -39.68 -27.21 -0.41
CA ASN A 623 -39.91 -28.59 0.01
C ASN A 623 -38.66 -29.44 -0.26
N ALA A 624 -37.93 -29.80 0.81
CA ALA A 624 -36.98 -30.90 0.69
C ALA A 624 -37.76 -32.17 0.39
N ILE A 625 -37.56 -32.78 -0.76
CA ILE A 625 -38.05 -34.14 -1.00
C ILE A 625 -37.26 -35.03 -0.04
N SER A 626 -37.94 -35.58 0.95
CA SER A 626 -37.38 -36.65 1.77
C SER A 626 -37.03 -37.81 0.85
N ALA A 627 -35.72 -38.11 0.74
CA ALA A 627 -35.20 -39.26 0.03
C ALA A 627 -35.64 -40.56 0.73
#